data_987d6c797150ce9a9e598f2dd5c26c0e
#
_entry.id   987d6c797150ce9a9e598f2dd5c26c0e
#
_cell.length_a   1.000
_cell.length_b   1.000
_cell.length_c   1.000
_cell.angle_alpha   90.00
_cell.angle_beta   90.00
_cell.angle_gamma   90.00
#
_symmetry.space_group_name_H-M   'P 1'
#
loop_
_entity.id
_entity.type
_entity.pdbx_description
1 polymer ?
#
loop_
_entity_poly.entity_id
_entity_poly.type
_entity_poly.pdbx_seq_one_letter_code
_entity_poly.pdbx_strand_id
1 'polypeptide(L)'
;MHKNLKINPDFQNLIAPLTEDESNQLEQNILAQGRCRDTIKIWQNYIIDGHNRYAICQKHKIPYETQQIRLSSKKDAEIWIANNQLGRRNLPKAKRIELAYVKSDLMQSIAKANNEPYHARKSIAKDAGVSEQTVQKYMKIAGSGAAELIERVKKGELKISTAHKTLQMATRTHETLYDDADLKYKNHSACYQNILFGVNRAYNLYKFLDKQALSISDAGNRESLIKRLERQLKIAERVVHKSY
;
A
#
# COMPACT_ATOMS: atom_id res chain seq x y z
N MET A 1 9.15 32.79 17.77
CA MET A 1 10.23 31.80 17.54
C MET A 1 9.62 30.59 16.83
N HIS A 2 9.97 30.33 15.58
CA HIS A 2 9.53 29.13 14.87
C HIS A 2 10.22 27.94 15.51
N LYS A 3 9.47 27.09 16.22
CA LYS A 3 9.99 25.79 16.69
C LYS A 3 10.31 24.94 15.48
N ASN A 4 11.55 24.44 15.40
CA ASN A 4 11.91 23.49 14.34
C ASN A 4 11.20 22.17 14.65
N LEU A 5 10.08 21.89 13.93
CA LEU A 5 9.27 20.71 14.12
C LEU A 5 9.97 19.49 13.49
N LYS A 6 9.80 18.33 14.09
CA LYS A 6 10.37 17.08 13.60
C LYS A 6 9.37 16.36 12.69
N ILE A 7 9.88 15.75 11.63
CA ILE A 7 9.10 14.85 10.76
C ILE A 7 9.48 13.41 11.09
N ASN A 8 8.50 12.59 11.41
CA ASN A 8 8.68 11.15 11.57
C ASN A 8 8.25 10.47 10.28
N PRO A 9 9.12 9.68 9.61
CA PRO A 9 8.78 8.98 8.37
C PRO A 9 7.57 8.05 8.50
N ASP A 10 7.40 7.36 9.65
CA ASP A 10 6.26 6.47 9.88
C ASP A 10 4.94 7.25 9.87
N PHE A 11 4.92 8.44 10.46
CA PHE A 11 3.74 9.32 10.47
C PHE A 11 3.45 9.88 9.06
N GLN A 12 4.49 10.27 8.34
CA GLN A 12 4.37 10.81 6.99
C GLN A 12 3.82 9.76 6.00
N ASN A 13 4.24 8.51 6.12
CA ASN A 13 3.80 7.40 5.28
C ASN A 13 2.31 7.05 5.44
N LEU A 14 1.70 7.42 6.57
CA LEU A 14 0.25 7.26 6.79
C LEU A 14 -0.59 8.31 6.06
N ILE A 15 0.04 9.39 5.58
CA ILE A 15 -0.64 10.51 4.94
C ILE A 15 -0.61 10.31 3.43
N ALA A 16 -1.78 10.38 2.79
CA ALA A 16 -1.84 10.32 1.34
C ALA A 16 -1.11 11.55 0.75
N PRO A 17 -0.19 11.36 -0.22
CA PRO A 17 0.43 12.47 -0.90
C PRO A 17 -0.63 13.28 -1.65
N LEU A 18 -0.39 14.59 -1.75
CA LEU A 18 -1.19 15.45 -2.63
C LEU A 18 -0.81 15.20 -4.08
N THR A 19 -1.77 15.37 -4.97
CA THR A 19 -1.46 15.52 -6.39
C THR A 19 -0.71 16.84 -6.63
N GLU A 20 -0.09 16.97 -7.78
CA GLU A 20 0.62 18.20 -8.15
C GLU A 20 -0.32 19.41 -8.13
N ASP A 21 -1.53 19.26 -8.69
CA ASP A 21 -2.55 20.32 -8.72
C ASP A 21 -2.99 20.70 -7.31
N GLU A 22 -3.26 19.71 -6.44
CA GLU A 22 -3.63 19.96 -5.04
C GLU A 22 -2.49 20.65 -4.26
N SER A 23 -1.25 20.28 -4.53
CA SER A 23 -0.08 20.90 -3.91
C SER A 23 0.08 22.34 -4.34
N ASN A 24 -0.02 22.62 -5.65
CA ASN A 24 0.05 23.96 -6.23
C ASN A 24 -1.09 24.84 -5.70
N GLN A 25 -2.32 24.32 -5.67
CA GLN A 25 -3.45 25.07 -5.14
C GLN A 25 -3.29 25.39 -3.65
N LEU A 26 -2.78 24.44 -2.85
CA LEU A 26 -2.51 24.68 -1.44
C LEU A 26 -1.44 25.74 -1.24
N GLU A 27 -0.36 25.71 -2.03
CA GLU A 27 0.71 26.70 -1.99
C GLU A 27 0.18 28.10 -2.35
N GLN A 28 -0.55 28.23 -3.45
CA GLN A 28 -1.16 29.50 -3.85
C GLN A 28 -2.10 30.07 -2.78
N ASN A 29 -2.93 29.22 -2.17
CA ASN A 29 -3.85 29.66 -1.11
C ASN A 29 -3.12 30.20 0.11
N ILE A 30 -2.03 29.55 0.54
CA ILE A 30 -1.22 29.98 1.67
C ILE A 30 -0.49 31.31 1.36
N LEU A 31 0.06 31.42 0.15
CA LEU A 31 0.73 32.64 -0.32
C LEU A 31 -0.23 33.83 -0.39
N ALA A 32 -1.42 33.64 -0.96
CA ALA A 32 -2.44 34.70 -1.08
C ALA A 32 -2.92 35.19 0.30
N GLN A 33 -2.95 34.32 1.29
CA GLN A 33 -3.37 34.68 2.65
C GLN A 33 -2.22 35.26 3.53
N GLY A 34 -0.97 35.11 3.11
CA GLY A 34 0.22 35.52 3.88
C GLY A 34 0.39 34.81 5.21
N ARG A 35 -0.43 33.80 5.50
CA ARG A 35 -0.39 33.00 6.74
C ARG A 35 -0.95 31.60 6.52
N CYS A 36 -0.51 30.64 7.33
CA CYS A 36 -1.12 29.34 7.43
C CYS A 36 -2.40 29.42 8.26
N ARG A 37 -3.58 29.29 7.62
CA ARG A 37 -4.89 29.42 8.29
C ARG A 37 -5.11 28.30 9.31
N ASP A 38 -4.83 27.06 8.89
CA ASP A 38 -5.05 25.88 9.73
C ASP A 38 -3.80 25.55 10.52
N THR A 39 -3.95 25.31 11.81
CA THR A 39 -2.86 24.94 12.69
C THR A 39 -2.19 23.63 12.28
N ILE A 40 -0.88 23.53 12.45
CA ILE A 40 -0.12 22.29 12.28
C ILE A 40 -0.27 21.49 13.58
N LYS A 41 -0.78 20.26 13.49
CA LYS A 41 -0.98 19.42 14.67
C LYS A 41 0.28 18.64 14.97
N ILE A 42 0.69 18.68 16.23
CA ILE A 42 1.94 18.07 16.69
C ILE A 42 1.72 17.19 17.93
N TRP A 43 2.55 16.17 18.04
CA TRP A 43 2.69 15.33 19.22
C TRP A 43 4.18 15.21 19.58
N GLN A 44 4.56 15.54 20.81
CA GLN A 44 5.98 15.52 21.25
C GLN A 44 6.96 16.19 20.26
N ASN A 45 6.56 17.33 19.70
CA ASN A 45 7.30 18.08 18.67
C ASN A 45 7.36 17.41 17.27
N TYR A 46 6.72 16.25 17.06
CA TYR A 46 6.55 15.64 15.74
C TYR A 46 5.26 16.10 15.09
N ILE A 47 5.31 16.36 13.79
CA ILE A 47 4.12 16.70 13.01
C ILE A 47 3.27 15.44 12.83
N ILE A 48 1.99 15.51 13.18
CA ILE A 48 1.00 14.45 12.98
C ILE A 48 -0.11 14.84 12.00
N ASP A 49 -0.28 16.15 11.71
CA ASP A 49 -1.09 16.65 10.58
C ASP A 49 -0.55 18.00 10.13
N GLY A 50 -0.60 18.24 8.82
CA GLY A 50 -0.16 19.49 8.19
C GLY A 50 1.25 19.47 7.64
N HIS A 51 1.83 18.31 7.31
CA HIS A 51 3.17 18.18 6.74
C HIS A 51 3.37 19.07 5.50
N ASN A 52 2.42 19.06 4.56
CA ASN A 52 2.49 19.88 3.35
C ASN A 52 2.40 21.38 3.67
N ARG A 53 1.51 21.77 4.58
CA ARG A 53 1.42 23.18 5.06
C ARG A 53 2.72 23.63 5.70
N TYR A 54 3.30 22.77 6.54
CA TYR A 54 4.60 23.05 7.18
C TYR A 54 5.71 23.25 6.16
N ALA A 55 5.82 22.36 5.17
CA ALA A 55 6.83 22.46 4.11
C ALA A 55 6.69 23.77 3.32
N ILE A 56 5.47 24.15 2.94
CA ILE A 56 5.20 25.42 2.25
C ILE A 56 5.55 26.62 3.12
N CYS A 57 5.15 26.61 4.40
CA CYS A 57 5.45 27.70 5.33
C CYS A 57 6.96 27.85 5.55
N GLN A 58 7.71 26.75 5.61
CA GLN A 58 9.18 26.82 5.71
C GLN A 58 9.81 27.37 4.44
N LYS A 59 9.37 26.91 3.27
CA LYS A 59 9.86 27.35 1.95
C LYS A 59 9.70 28.87 1.78
N HIS A 60 8.55 29.43 2.17
CA HIS A 60 8.19 30.83 1.94
C HIS A 60 8.33 31.71 3.18
N LYS A 61 8.86 31.19 4.30
CA LYS A 61 9.00 31.90 5.58
C LYS A 61 7.68 32.50 6.09
N ILE A 62 6.57 31.78 5.85
CA ILE A 62 5.22 32.20 6.26
C ILE A 62 4.99 31.77 7.73
N PRO A 63 4.38 32.63 8.55
CA PRO A 63 4.06 32.29 9.93
C PRO A 63 2.98 31.19 9.98
N TYR A 64 3.13 30.26 10.92
CA TYR A 64 2.18 29.18 11.20
C TYR A 64 2.00 28.98 12.70
N GLU A 65 0.83 28.49 13.07
CA GLU A 65 0.53 28.11 14.44
C GLU A 65 0.57 26.59 14.61
N THR A 66 0.87 26.15 15.82
CA THR A 66 0.90 24.73 16.17
C THR A 66 -0.13 24.42 17.25
N GLN A 67 -0.77 23.25 17.13
CA GLN A 67 -1.67 22.71 18.14
C GLN A 67 -1.08 21.38 18.67
N GLN A 68 -0.81 21.34 19.97
CA GLN A 68 -0.37 20.13 20.65
C GLN A 68 -1.55 19.19 20.86
N ILE A 69 -1.44 17.97 20.35
CA ILE A 69 -2.39 16.88 20.62
C ILE A 69 -1.81 16.01 21.74
N ARG A 70 -2.62 15.73 22.76
CA ARG A 70 -2.24 14.88 23.89
C ARG A 70 -2.54 13.44 23.56
N LEU A 71 -1.52 12.62 23.37
CA LEU A 71 -1.59 11.20 23.08
C LEU A 71 -0.57 10.47 23.97
N SER A 72 -0.92 9.28 24.44
CA SER A 72 -0.14 8.57 25.44
C SER A 72 1.09 7.86 24.83
N SER A 73 1.00 7.42 23.56
CA SER A 73 2.05 6.65 22.92
C SER A 73 2.20 6.98 21.42
N LYS A 74 3.30 6.53 20.82
CA LYS A 74 3.50 6.57 19.36
C LYS A 74 2.37 5.82 18.62
N LYS A 75 1.92 4.67 19.13
CA LYS A 75 0.81 3.91 18.56
C LYS A 75 -0.48 4.73 18.55
N ASP A 76 -0.77 5.45 19.61
CA ASP A 76 -1.94 6.34 19.66
C ASP A 76 -1.85 7.46 18.63
N ALA A 77 -0.63 7.99 18.40
CA ALA A 77 -0.40 9.00 17.36
C ALA A 77 -0.65 8.41 15.95
N GLU A 78 -0.18 7.21 15.66
CA GLU A 78 -0.42 6.51 14.39
C GLU A 78 -1.92 6.22 14.18
N ILE A 79 -2.63 5.74 15.20
CA ILE A 79 -4.08 5.54 15.18
C ILE A 79 -4.81 6.86 14.94
N TRP A 80 -4.38 7.93 15.62
CA TRP A 80 -4.97 9.25 15.45
C TRP A 80 -4.81 9.76 14.00
N ILE A 81 -3.60 9.62 13.42
CA ILE A 81 -3.33 9.99 12.03
C ILE A 81 -4.21 9.17 11.08
N ALA A 82 -4.27 7.85 11.26
CA ALA A 82 -5.10 6.97 10.43
C ALA A 82 -6.58 7.37 10.47
N ASN A 83 -7.12 7.66 11.66
CA ASN A 83 -8.50 8.13 11.83
C ASN A 83 -8.74 9.47 11.11
N ASN A 84 -7.82 10.41 11.24
CA ASN A 84 -7.90 11.73 10.60
C ASN A 84 -7.87 11.61 9.07
N GLN A 85 -7.04 10.71 8.53
CA GLN A 85 -6.98 10.43 7.09
C GLN A 85 -8.24 9.70 6.60
N LEU A 86 -8.75 8.70 7.34
CA LEU A 86 -9.99 7.99 7.00
C LEU A 86 -11.22 8.92 6.95
N GLY A 87 -11.20 10.00 7.71
CA GLY A 87 -12.23 11.05 7.67
C GLY A 87 -12.23 11.91 6.40
N ARG A 88 -11.22 11.83 5.55
CA ARG A 88 -11.14 12.60 4.30
C ARG A 88 -12.11 12.05 3.25
N ARG A 89 -12.88 12.96 2.61
CA ARG A 89 -13.93 12.57 1.64
C ARG A 89 -13.41 11.95 0.35
N ASN A 90 -12.21 12.34 -0.10
CA ASN A 90 -11.69 12.02 -1.44
C ASN A 90 -10.66 10.89 -1.48
N LEU A 91 -10.57 10.06 -0.44
CA LEU A 91 -9.63 8.93 -0.44
C LEU A 91 -10.17 7.76 -1.29
N PRO A 92 -9.36 7.22 -2.23
CA PRO A 92 -9.68 5.99 -2.94
C PRO A 92 -9.97 4.83 -1.97
N LYS A 93 -10.91 3.94 -2.34
CA LYS A 93 -11.30 2.79 -1.49
C LYS A 93 -10.10 1.92 -1.08
N ALA A 94 -9.17 1.70 -1.99
CA ALA A 94 -7.95 0.94 -1.70
C ALA A 94 -7.11 1.61 -0.60
N LYS A 95 -6.90 2.92 -0.69
CA LYS A 95 -6.14 3.67 0.32
C LYS A 95 -6.84 3.68 1.68
N ARG A 96 -8.18 3.76 1.68
CA ARG A 96 -8.97 3.61 2.92
C ARG A 96 -8.79 2.24 3.56
N ILE A 97 -8.76 1.16 2.76
CA ILE A 97 -8.51 -0.20 3.26
C ILE A 97 -7.09 -0.31 3.82
N GLU A 98 -6.07 0.25 3.17
CA GLU A 98 -4.69 0.26 3.68
C GLU A 98 -4.58 0.96 5.03
N LEU A 99 -5.15 2.16 5.16
CA LEU A 99 -5.15 2.91 6.42
C LEU A 99 -5.92 2.19 7.53
N ALA A 100 -7.08 1.60 7.19
CA ALA A 100 -7.87 0.81 8.11
C ALA A 100 -7.12 -0.47 8.53
N TYR A 101 -6.32 -1.06 7.64
CA TYR A 101 -5.47 -2.21 7.95
C TYR A 101 -4.39 -1.84 8.97
N VAL A 102 -3.63 -0.75 8.72
CA VAL A 102 -2.61 -0.27 9.66
C VAL A 102 -3.22 0.03 11.03
N LYS A 103 -4.34 0.74 11.07
CA LYS A 103 -5.09 1.00 12.31
C LYS A 103 -5.49 -0.31 12.99
N SER A 104 -6.02 -1.28 12.24
CA SER A 104 -6.46 -2.57 12.74
C SER A 104 -5.32 -3.39 13.35
N ASP A 105 -4.14 -3.39 12.73
CA ASP A 105 -2.94 -4.06 13.24
C ASP A 105 -2.50 -3.48 14.59
N LEU A 106 -2.48 -2.14 14.70
CA LEU A 106 -2.20 -1.45 15.95
C LEU A 106 -3.24 -1.78 17.04
N MET A 107 -4.53 -1.74 16.72
CA MET A 107 -5.62 -2.07 17.63
C MET A 107 -5.58 -3.54 18.07
N GLN A 108 -5.25 -4.46 17.15
CA GLN A 108 -5.09 -5.89 17.47
C GLN A 108 -3.94 -6.10 18.47
N SER A 109 -2.84 -5.37 18.32
CA SER A 109 -1.71 -5.45 19.25
C SER A 109 -2.09 -4.97 20.67
N ILE A 110 -2.96 -3.96 20.78
CA ILE A 110 -3.50 -3.46 22.04
C ILE A 110 -4.46 -4.46 22.65
N ALA A 111 -5.42 -4.97 21.86
CA ALA A 111 -6.40 -5.96 22.30
C ALA A 111 -5.73 -7.24 22.81
N LYS A 112 -4.66 -7.69 22.12
CA LYS A 112 -3.86 -8.84 22.57
C LYS A 112 -3.18 -8.59 23.91
N ALA A 113 -2.66 -7.38 24.14
CA ALA A 113 -2.06 -7.02 25.44
C ALA A 113 -3.09 -6.99 26.58
N ASN A 114 -4.35 -6.67 26.26
CA ASN A 114 -5.47 -6.62 27.22
C ASN A 114 -6.26 -7.92 27.33
N ASN A 115 -5.89 -8.98 26.60
CA ASN A 115 -6.66 -10.23 26.50
C ASN A 115 -8.10 -10.05 25.98
N GLU A 116 -8.32 -9.08 25.10
CA GLU A 116 -9.61 -8.77 24.50
C GLU A 116 -9.77 -9.42 23.11
N PRO A 117 -10.97 -9.93 22.75
CA PRO A 117 -11.22 -10.45 21.41
C PRO A 117 -11.21 -9.31 20.38
N TYR A 118 -10.56 -9.53 19.24
CA TYR A 118 -10.50 -8.54 18.16
C TYR A 118 -10.81 -9.15 16.79
N HIS A 119 -11.79 -8.58 16.09
CA HIS A 119 -12.21 -9.02 14.76
C HIS A 119 -11.66 -8.11 13.66
N ALA A 120 -10.40 -8.32 13.28
CA ALA A 120 -9.66 -7.45 12.37
C ALA A 120 -10.40 -7.15 11.05
N ARG A 121 -10.89 -8.17 10.34
CA ARG A 121 -11.57 -7.97 9.03
C ARG A 121 -12.82 -7.10 9.15
N LYS A 122 -13.64 -7.34 10.15
CA LYS A 122 -14.86 -6.56 10.43
C LYS A 122 -14.53 -5.11 10.77
N SER A 123 -13.48 -4.88 11.56
CA SER A 123 -12.99 -3.54 11.90
C SER A 123 -12.49 -2.80 10.67
N ILE A 124 -11.65 -3.45 9.83
CA ILE A 124 -11.15 -2.86 8.59
C ILE A 124 -12.29 -2.47 7.65
N ALA A 125 -13.27 -3.36 7.47
CA ALA A 125 -14.42 -3.11 6.61
C ALA A 125 -15.23 -1.89 7.08
N LYS A 126 -15.49 -1.82 8.39
CA LYS A 126 -16.19 -0.70 9.03
C LYS A 126 -15.43 0.62 8.83
N ASP A 127 -14.15 0.65 9.19
CA ASP A 127 -13.34 1.87 9.12
C ASP A 127 -13.14 2.35 7.68
N ALA A 128 -12.93 1.44 6.73
CA ALA A 128 -12.81 1.77 5.31
C ALA A 128 -14.15 2.10 4.64
N GLY A 129 -15.29 1.82 5.26
CA GLY A 129 -16.63 2.00 4.69
C GLY A 129 -16.87 1.12 3.46
N VAL A 130 -16.47 -0.16 3.55
CA VAL A 130 -16.63 -1.17 2.50
C VAL A 130 -17.11 -2.49 3.11
N SER A 131 -17.54 -3.45 2.26
CA SER A 131 -17.87 -4.80 2.76
C SER A 131 -16.61 -5.61 3.09
N GLU A 132 -16.72 -6.59 3.99
CA GLU A 132 -15.64 -7.53 4.29
C GLU A 132 -15.15 -8.29 3.06
N GLN A 133 -16.05 -8.58 2.11
CA GLN A 133 -15.69 -9.19 0.83
C GLN A 133 -14.79 -8.27 -0.02
N THR A 134 -15.02 -6.95 0.02
CA THR A 134 -14.17 -5.98 -0.68
C THR A 134 -12.78 -5.93 -0.05
N VAL A 135 -12.69 -5.96 1.27
CA VAL A 135 -11.42 -6.08 2.00
C VAL A 135 -10.68 -7.35 1.57
N GLN A 136 -11.37 -8.50 1.57
CA GLN A 136 -10.77 -9.77 1.16
C GLN A 136 -10.24 -9.75 -0.28
N LYS A 137 -11.03 -9.17 -1.22
CA LYS A 137 -10.59 -9.00 -2.62
C LYS A 137 -9.34 -8.12 -2.72
N TYR A 138 -9.33 -7.00 -2.01
CA TYR A 138 -8.17 -6.11 -2.00
C TYR A 138 -6.93 -6.79 -1.43
N MET A 139 -7.04 -7.51 -0.31
CA MET A 139 -5.91 -8.23 0.29
C MET A 139 -5.34 -9.30 -0.66
N LYS A 140 -6.19 -9.99 -1.43
CA LYS A 140 -5.73 -10.92 -2.48
C LYS A 140 -4.95 -10.20 -3.59
N ILE A 141 -5.42 -9.02 -4.03
CA ILE A 141 -4.72 -8.19 -5.02
C ILE A 141 -3.38 -7.72 -4.46
N ALA A 142 -3.36 -7.16 -3.26
CA ALA A 142 -2.15 -6.66 -2.62
C ALA A 142 -1.09 -7.76 -2.40
N GLY A 143 -1.52 -8.98 -2.08
CA GLY A 143 -0.65 -10.14 -1.92
C GLY A 143 -0.26 -10.87 -3.22
N SER A 144 -0.76 -10.44 -4.37
CA SER A 144 -0.53 -11.14 -5.64
C SER A 144 0.84 -10.89 -6.28
N GLY A 145 1.55 -9.83 -5.87
CA GLY A 145 2.78 -9.37 -6.50
C GLY A 145 2.59 -8.66 -7.85
N ALA A 146 1.35 -8.43 -8.30
CA ALA A 146 1.04 -7.70 -9.54
C ALA A 146 1.15 -6.19 -9.32
N ALA A 147 2.38 -5.65 -9.31
CA ALA A 147 2.68 -4.27 -8.92
C ALA A 147 1.85 -3.23 -9.70
N GLU A 148 1.78 -3.34 -11.02
CA GLU A 148 1.00 -2.41 -11.86
C GLU A 148 -0.49 -2.44 -11.51
N LEU A 149 -1.06 -3.63 -11.32
CA LEU A 149 -2.46 -3.79 -10.96
C LEU A 149 -2.76 -3.16 -9.59
N ILE A 150 -1.85 -3.36 -8.64
CA ILE A 150 -1.93 -2.79 -7.28
C ILE A 150 -1.92 -1.27 -7.35
N GLU A 151 -0.98 -0.69 -8.09
CA GLU A 151 -0.85 0.77 -8.22
C GLU A 151 -2.08 1.43 -8.87
N ARG A 152 -2.62 0.85 -9.93
CA ARG A 152 -3.85 1.33 -10.58
C ARG A 152 -5.05 1.29 -9.64
N VAL A 153 -5.13 0.24 -8.80
CA VAL A 153 -6.19 0.14 -7.78
C VAL A 153 -5.99 1.18 -6.67
N LYS A 154 -4.75 1.41 -6.23
CA LYS A 154 -4.41 2.42 -5.21
C LYS A 154 -4.73 3.83 -5.67
N LYS A 155 -4.45 4.16 -6.93
CA LYS A 155 -4.80 5.45 -7.55
C LYS A 155 -6.30 5.61 -7.80
N GLY A 156 -7.09 4.53 -7.68
CA GLY A 156 -8.53 4.56 -7.98
C GLY A 156 -8.87 4.47 -9.47
N GLU A 157 -7.87 4.29 -10.33
CA GLU A 157 -8.03 4.12 -11.80
C GLU A 157 -8.74 2.81 -12.14
N LEU A 158 -8.58 1.79 -11.29
CA LEU A 158 -9.18 0.47 -11.46
C LEU A 158 -9.99 0.06 -10.24
N LYS A 159 -11.22 -0.41 -10.45
CA LYS A 159 -12.07 -0.91 -9.36
C LYS A 159 -11.51 -2.20 -8.76
N ILE A 160 -11.56 -2.36 -7.43
CA ILE A 160 -11.10 -3.58 -6.72
C ILE A 160 -11.76 -4.84 -7.29
N SER A 161 -13.06 -4.80 -7.62
CA SER A 161 -13.77 -5.94 -8.19
C SER A 161 -13.24 -6.36 -9.55
N THR A 162 -12.92 -5.37 -10.41
CA THR A 162 -12.36 -5.62 -11.74
C THR A 162 -10.95 -6.18 -11.62
N ALA A 163 -10.09 -5.55 -10.82
CA ALA A 163 -8.73 -6.03 -10.57
C ALA A 163 -8.71 -7.47 -10.03
N HIS A 164 -9.63 -7.80 -9.11
CA HIS A 164 -9.75 -9.15 -8.57
C HIS A 164 -10.18 -10.17 -9.64
N LYS A 165 -11.12 -9.80 -10.54
CA LYS A 165 -11.50 -10.66 -11.68
C LYS A 165 -10.34 -10.90 -12.64
N THR A 166 -9.59 -9.83 -12.97
CA THR A 166 -8.38 -9.94 -13.81
C THR A 166 -7.36 -10.89 -13.19
N LEU A 167 -7.12 -10.76 -11.89
CA LEU A 167 -6.22 -11.65 -11.16
C LEU A 167 -6.71 -13.10 -11.17
N GLN A 168 -8.02 -13.35 -10.96
CA GLN A 168 -8.60 -14.68 -11.02
C GLN A 168 -8.51 -15.30 -12.40
N MET A 169 -8.76 -14.53 -13.46
CA MET A 169 -8.61 -15.01 -14.84
C MET A 169 -7.15 -15.42 -15.11
N ALA A 170 -6.19 -14.57 -14.75
CA ALA A 170 -4.77 -14.88 -14.90
C ALA A 170 -4.36 -16.15 -14.12
N THR A 171 -4.89 -16.35 -12.92
CA THR A 171 -4.63 -17.56 -12.12
C THR A 171 -5.25 -18.80 -12.74
N ARG A 172 -6.51 -18.73 -13.21
CA ARG A 172 -7.21 -19.85 -13.86
C ARG A 172 -6.54 -20.26 -15.17
N THR A 173 -6.16 -19.28 -16.00
CA THR A 173 -5.43 -19.55 -17.25
C THR A 173 -4.10 -20.25 -16.95
N HIS A 174 -3.46 -19.92 -15.83
CA HIS A 174 -2.24 -20.58 -15.39
C HIS A 174 -2.50 -22.02 -14.89
N GLU A 175 -3.58 -22.26 -14.14
CA GLU A 175 -3.96 -23.61 -13.65
C GLU A 175 -4.36 -24.54 -14.81
N THR A 176 -5.17 -24.04 -15.77
CA THR A 176 -5.58 -24.83 -16.95
C THR A 176 -4.42 -25.15 -17.89
N LEU A 177 -3.38 -24.32 -17.96
CA LEU A 177 -2.16 -24.61 -18.72
C LEU A 177 -1.29 -25.71 -18.08
N TYR A 178 -1.52 -26.03 -16.81
CA TYR A 178 -0.79 -27.09 -16.11
C TYR A 178 -1.50 -28.45 -16.12
N ASP A 179 -2.84 -28.47 -16.21
CA ASP A 179 -3.63 -29.71 -16.19
C ASP A 179 -3.75 -30.36 -17.58
N ASP A 180 -3.56 -29.59 -18.66
CA ASP A 180 -3.67 -30.09 -20.02
C ASP A 180 -2.29 -30.13 -20.73
N ALA A 181 -1.60 -31.25 -20.59
CA ALA A 181 -0.38 -31.53 -21.36
C ALA A 181 -0.67 -31.68 -22.90
N ASP A 182 -1.93 -31.61 -23.32
CA ASP A 182 -2.39 -31.80 -24.68
C ASP A 182 -3.02 -30.58 -25.38
N LEU A 183 -2.93 -29.37 -24.77
CA LEU A 183 -3.45 -28.18 -25.42
C LEU A 183 -2.60 -27.76 -26.63
N LYS A 184 -3.03 -28.22 -27.80
CA LYS A 184 -2.60 -27.72 -29.12
C LYS A 184 -2.74 -26.19 -29.14
N TYR A 185 -1.61 -25.51 -29.23
CA TYR A 185 -1.48 -24.05 -29.25
C TYR A 185 -2.34 -23.41 -30.35
N LYS A 186 -3.50 -22.87 -30.01
CA LYS A 186 -4.38 -22.15 -30.95
C LYS A 186 -4.13 -20.62 -30.99
N ASN A 187 -3.28 -20.04 -30.14
CA ASN A 187 -3.01 -18.60 -30.19
C ASN A 187 -1.62 -18.24 -29.67
N HIS A 188 -0.68 -17.98 -30.56
CA HIS A 188 0.68 -17.48 -30.25
C HIS A 188 0.69 -16.22 -29.34
N SER A 189 -0.30 -15.34 -29.51
CA SER A 189 -0.42 -14.11 -28.71
C SER A 189 -0.70 -14.37 -27.22
N ALA A 190 -1.55 -15.34 -26.90
CA ALA A 190 -1.87 -15.69 -25.51
C ALA A 190 -0.68 -16.36 -24.80
N CYS A 191 0.07 -17.19 -25.53
CA CYS A 191 1.28 -17.84 -25.02
C CYS A 191 2.37 -16.79 -24.69
N TYR A 192 2.61 -15.84 -25.58
CA TYR A 192 3.58 -14.76 -25.37
C TYR A 192 3.21 -13.89 -24.15
N GLN A 193 1.95 -13.52 -23.99
CA GLN A 193 1.48 -12.76 -22.84
C GLN A 193 1.64 -13.53 -21.53
N ASN A 194 1.43 -14.84 -21.52
CA ASN A 194 1.60 -15.69 -20.35
C ASN A 194 3.08 -15.85 -19.95
N ILE A 195 3.97 -15.97 -20.94
CA ILE A 195 5.43 -15.99 -20.71
C ILE A 195 5.89 -14.64 -20.14
N LEU A 196 5.45 -13.52 -20.72
CA LEU A 196 5.79 -12.17 -20.26
C LEU A 196 5.30 -11.94 -18.82
N PHE A 197 4.10 -12.41 -18.49
CA PHE A 197 3.55 -12.35 -17.15
C PHE A 197 4.36 -13.20 -16.14
N GLY A 198 4.76 -14.41 -16.54
CA GLY A 198 5.61 -15.29 -15.73
C GLY A 198 7.00 -14.68 -15.46
N VAL A 199 7.63 -14.13 -16.48
CA VAL A 199 8.93 -13.44 -16.38
C VAL A 199 8.84 -12.19 -15.51
N ASN A 200 7.82 -11.36 -15.70
CA ASN A 200 7.60 -10.18 -14.87
C ASN A 200 7.32 -10.54 -13.40
N ARG A 201 6.62 -11.63 -13.15
CA ARG A 201 6.37 -12.13 -11.79
C ARG A 201 7.66 -12.61 -11.12
N ALA A 202 8.50 -13.35 -11.83
CA ALA A 202 9.80 -13.81 -11.35
C ALA A 202 10.74 -12.61 -11.07
N TYR A 203 10.77 -11.62 -11.96
CA TYR A 203 11.54 -10.41 -11.81
C TYR A 203 11.09 -9.55 -10.62
N ASN A 204 9.80 -9.37 -10.43
CA ASN A 204 9.25 -8.63 -9.29
C ASN A 204 9.48 -9.35 -7.96
N LEU A 205 9.41 -10.70 -7.96
CA LEU A 205 9.75 -11.50 -6.80
C LEU A 205 11.25 -11.39 -6.49
N TYR A 206 12.12 -11.43 -7.50
CA TYR A 206 13.56 -11.19 -7.36
C TYR A 206 13.86 -9.83 -6.75
N LYS A 207 13.25 -8.74 -7.27
CA LYS A 207 13.40 -7.39 -6.69
C LYS A 207 12.89 -7.27 -5.26
N PHE A 208 11.79 -7.94 -4.95
CA PHE A 208 11.26 -7.99 -3.59
C PHE A 208 12.24 -8.70 -2.66
N LEU A 209 12.84 -9.80 -3.11
CA LEU A 209 13.83 -10.57 -2.37
C LEU A 209 15.15 -9.83 -2.20
N ASP A 210 15.60 -9.13 -3.22
CA ASP A 210 16.79 -8.30 -3.18
C ASP A 210 16.66 -7.16 -2.14
N LYS A 211 15.48 -6.55 -2.05
CA LYS A 211 15.13 -5.59 -1.00
C LYS A 211 15.01 -6.21 0.40
N GLN A 212 14.52 -7.45 0.50
CA GLN A 212 14.34 -8.18 1.76
C GLN A 212 15.60 -8.95 2.17
N ALA A 213 16.51 -9.26 1.26
CA ALA A 213 17.75 -10.01 1.52
C ALA A 213 18.66 -9.30 2.54
N LEU A 214 18.48 -8.00 2.74
CA LEU A 214 19.14 -7.22 3.81
C LEU A 214 18.49 -7.40 5.20
N SER A 215 17.30 -8.04 5.30
CA SER A 215 16.55 -8.15 6.56
C SER A 215 16.21 -9.58 7.00
N ILE A 216 16.43 -10.61 6.15
CA ILE A 216 16.12 -12.01 6.51
C ILE A 216 17.38 -12.69 7.05
N SER A 217 17.45 -12.78 8.38
CA SER A 217 18.51 -13.50 9.10
C SER A 217 18.33 -15.03 9.12
N ASP A 218 17.24 -15.56 8.54
CA ASP A 218 16.89 -16.98 8.59
C ASP A 218 17.27 -17.69 7.28
N ALA A 219 18.37 -18.48 7.34
CA ALA A 219 18.91 -19.24 6.21
C ALA A 219 17.93 -20.27 5.63
N GLY A 220 17.06 -20.87 6.44
CA GLY A 220 16.08 -21.87 6.00
C GLY A 220 14.99 -21.30 5.09
N ASN A 221 14.52 -20.09 5.36
CA ASN A 221 13.55 -19.38 4.53
C ASN A 221 14.16 -18.95 3.18
N ARG A 222 15.45 -18.61 3.16
CA ARG A 222 16.20 -18.28 1.94
C ARG A 222 16.30 -19.45 0.98
N GLU A 223 16.65 -20.62 1.48
CA GLU A 223 16.83 -21.84 0.67
C GLU A 223 15.51 -22.35 0.09
N SER A 224 14.43 -22.33 0.88
CA SER A 224 13.08 -22.67 0.43
C SER A 224 12.60 -21.74 -0.69
N LEU A 225 12.91 -20.46 -0.62
CA LEU A 225 12.54 -19.44 -1.57
C LEU A 225 13.33 -19.57 -2.89
N ILE A 226 14.63 -19.86 -2.80
CA ILE A 226 15.51 -20.13 -3.96
C ILE A 226 15.02 -21.37 -4.69
N LYS A 227 14.75 -22.49 -4.01
CA LYS A 227 14.20 -23.71 -4.61
C LYS A 227 12.86 -23.47 -5.32
N ARG A 228 12.02 -22.58 -4.80
CA ARG A 228 10.75 -22.19 -5.42
C ARG A 228 10.95 -21.35 -6.69
N LEU A 229 11.93 -20.45 -6.70
CA LEU A 229 12.31 -19.65 -7.87
C LEU A 229 12.92 -20.51 -8.98
N GLU A 230 13.84 -21.40 -8.64
CA GLU A 230 14.45 -22.34 -9.59
C GLU A 230 13.41 -23.25 -10.25
N ARG A 231 12.42 -23.72 -9.49
CA ARG A 231 11.31 -24.49 -10.05
C ARG A 231 10.47 -23.68 -11.04
N GLN A 232 10.21 -22.39 -10.76
CA GLN A 232 9.48 -21.51 -11.66
C GLN A 232 10.30 -21.18 -12.91
N LEU A 233 11.62 -21.00 -12.78
CA LEU A 233 12.53 -20.77 -13.91
C LEU A 233 12.58 -21.97 -14.86
N LYS A 234 12.74 -23.18 -14.32
CA LYS A 234 12.73 -24.43 -15.10
C LYS A 234 11.43 -24.65 -15.86
N ILE A 235 10.30 -24.20 -15.32
CA ILE A 235 9.02 -24.26 -15.98
C ILE A 235 8.97 -23.27 -17.14
N ALA A 236 9.42 -22.03 -16.94
CA ALA A 236 9.50 -21.02 -18.00
C ALA A 236 10.42 -21.46 -19.15
N GLU A 237 11.58 -22.04 -18.84
CA GLU A 237 12.52 -22.59 -19.82
C GLU A 237 11.89 -23.73 -20.66
N ARG A 238 11.15 -24.64 -20.04
CA ARG A 238 10.45 -25.73 -20.76
C ARG A 238 9.37 -25.21 -21.72
N VAL A 239 8.70 -24.11 -21.36
CA VAL A 239 7.70 -23.48 -22.23
C VAL A 239 8.37 -22.82 -23.43
N VAL A 240 9.49 -22.13 -23.21
CA VAL A 240 10.26 -21.50 -24.30
C VAL A 240 10.83 -22.56 -25.26
N HIS A 241 11.42 -23.66 -24.74
CA HIS A 241 12.00 -24.72 -25.58
C HIS A 241 10.96 -25.59 -26.33
N LYS A 242 9.69 -25.60 -25.93
CA LYS A 242 8.62 -26.29 -26.67
C LYS A 242 7.96 -25.41 -27.74
N SER A 243 8.32 -24.12 -27.80
CA SER A 243 7.75 -23.16 -28.76
C SER A 243 8.65 -22.96 -29.99
N TYR A 244 9.76 -23.69 -30.08
CA TYR A 244 10.64 -23.85 -31.24
C TYR A 244 10.67 -25.34 -31.67
#